data_0755d6c42f6a0f0b7aee5402604126be
#
_entry.id   0755d6c42f6a0f0b7aee5402604126be
#
_cell.length_a   1.000
_cell.length_b   1.000
_cell.length_c   1.000
_cell.angle_alpha   90.00
_cell.angle_beta   90.00
_cell.angle_gamma   90.00
#
_symmetry.space_group_name_H-M   'P 1'
#
loop_
_entity.id
_entity.type
_entity.pdbx_description
1 polymer ?
#
loop_
_entity_poly.entity_id
_entity_poly.type
_entity_poly.pdbx_seq_one_letter_code
_entity_poly.pdbx_strand_id
1 'polypeptide(L)'
;MLKTRIIPCLDVANGRVVKGVNFVDIVDAGDPVESAIRYNDMGADELCFLDIMATEENRGTMYDLATRTAEACFMPLTIGGGVRTHVDVRSLLLAGADKVSFNSAAVADPDVLTEAALRFGSQCIVCAIDAKTVEPGRWEIFTHGGRRATGIDAVEFALTAQAKGAGEILLTSMDRDGTKAGFNLPLTKAITDAVSIPVIASGGVGTLDHLVEGVTKGGASAVLAASIFHFGTYTIPQAKAHMDAAGVPVRL
;
A
#
# COMPACT_ATOMS: atom_id res chain seq x y z
N MET A 1 -18.33 8.97 11.65
CA MET A 1 -17.65 9.06 10.33
C MET A 1 -16.36 8.29 10.44
N LEU A 2 -16.02 7.48 9.45
CA LEU A 2 -14.72 6.78 9.43
C LEU A 2 -13.59 7.81 9.32
N LYS A 3 -12.51 7.59 10.05
CA LYS A 3 -11.32 8.43 9.99
C LYS A 3 -10.43 8.01 8.84
N THR A 4 -9.86 8.97 8.12
CA THR A 4 -8.86 8.73 7.09
C THR A 4 -7.56 8.27 7.73
N ARG A 5 -6.94 7.23 7.19
CA ARG A 5 -5.67 6.69 7.69
C ARG A 5 -4.50 7.28 6.92
N ILE A 6 -3.42 7.61 7.64
CA ILE A 6 -2.11 7.95 7.08
C ILE A 6 -1.20 6.75 7.27
N ILE A 7 -0.72 6.20 6.17
CA ILE A 7 0.03 4.94 6.11
C ILE A 7 1.45 5.21 5.59
N PRO A 8 2.47 5.23 6.44
CA PRO A 8 3.85 5.15 5.97
C PRO A 8 4.10 3.83 5.24
N CYS A 9 4.86 3.89 4.14
CA CYS A 9 5.28 2.71 3.39
C CYS A 9 6.80 2.57 3.42
N LEU A 10 7.26 1.37 3.69
CA LEU A 10 8.66 0.99 3.67
C LEU A 10 8.88 -0.12 2.62
N ASP A 11 9.62 0.21 1.57
CA ASP A 11 10.11 -0.78 0.64
C ASP A 11 11.23 -1.57 1.31
N VAL A 12 11.15 -2.89 1.30
CA VAL A 12 12.11 -3.78 1.95
C VAL A 12 12.83 -4.63 0.91
N ALA A 13 14.14 -4.71 1.02
CA ALA A 13 14.96 -5.63 0.24
C ALA A 13 16.00 -6.27 1.18
N ASN A 14 16.10 -7.60 1.17
CA ASN A 14 17.03 -8.35 2.01
C ASN A 14 16.97 -7.95 3.52
N GLY A 15 15.77 -7.68 4.04
CA GLY A 15 15.56 -7.29 5.44
C GLY A 15 15.97 -5.87 5.80
N ARG A 16 16.29 -5.03 4.82
CA ARG A 16 16.64 -3.61 4.98
C ARG A 16 15.60 -2.72 4.32
N VAL A 17 15.34 -1.57 4.91
CA VAL A 17 14.58 -0.52 4.21
C VAL A 17 15.42 -0.01 3.07
N VAL A 18 14.79 0.09 1.91
CA VAL A 18 15.45 0.61 0.72
C VAL A 18 14.60 1.71 0.10
N LYS A 19 15.25 2.60 -0.63
CA LYS A 19 14.58 3.64 -1.39
C LYS A 19 15.22 3.77 -2.76
N GLY A 20 14.37 3.81 -3.79
CA GLY A 20 14.74 4.08 -5.17
C GLY A 20 13.68 4.96 -5.84
N VAL A 21 14.03 5.56 -6.96
CA VAL A 21 13.06 6.22 -7.86
C VAL A 21 12.71 5.19 -8.94
N ASN A 22 11.42 4.90 -9.11
CA ASN A 22 10.94 3.87 -10.07
C ASN A 22 11.64 2.51 -9.93
N PHE A 23 11.95 2.10 -8.67
CA PHE A 23 12.67 0.85 -8.36
C PHE A 23 14.08 0.75 -8.95
N VAL A 24 14.69 1.88 -9.30
CA VAL A 24 16.08 1.99 -9.79
C VAL A 24 16.91 2.79 -8.78
N ASP A 25 18.23 2.56 -8.76
CA ASP A 25 19.18 3.21 -7.84
C ASP A 25 18.80 3.04 -6.36
N ILE A 26 18.60 1.78 -5.97
CA ILE A 26 18.17 1.40 -4.62
C ILE A 26 19.29 1.73 -3.61
N VAL A 27 18.97 2.59 -2.64
CA VAL A 27 19.84 2.99 -1.54
C VAL A 27 19.29 2.42 -0.23
N ASP A 28 20.18 1.87 0.61
CA ASP A 28 19.86 1.43 1.97
C ASP A 28 19.41 2.63 2.81
N ALA A 29 18.27 2.48 3.46
CA ALA A 29 17.63 3.55 4.21
C ALA A 29 17.39 3.19 5.70
N GLY A 30 17.98 2.11 6.19
CA GLY A 30 18.04 1.76 7.61
C GLY A 30 17.33 0.46 8.01
N ASP A 31 17.16 0.28 9.31
CA ASP A 31 16.45 -0.86 9.88
C ASP A 31 14.94 -0.66 9.81
N PRO A 32 14.17 -1.63 9.29
CA PRO A 32 12.72 -1.53 9.18
C PRO A 32 12.02 -1.44 10.54
N VAL A 33 12.48 -2.16 11.55
CA VAL A 33 11.87 -2.17 12.88
C VAL A 33 12.07 -0.83 13.59
N GLU A 34 13.28 -0.25 13.52
CA GLU A 34 13.54 1.09 14.05
C GLU A 34 12.67 2.15 13.35
N SER A 35 12.47 2.01 12.05
CA SER A 35 11.59 2.90 11.29
C SER A 35 10.12 2.73 11.69
N ALA A 36 9.68 1.49 11.92
CA ALA A 36 8.33 1.17 12.40
C ALA A 36 8.07 1.78 13.79
N ILE A 37 9.00 1.64 14.73
CA ILE A 37 8.91 2.24 16.07
C ILE A 37 8.75 3.75 15.96
N ARG A 38 9.57 4.42 15.16
CA ARG A 38 9.45 5.87 14.95
C ARG A 38 8.08 6.28 14.43
N TYR A 39 7.51 5.54 13.46
CA TYR A 39 6.18 5.84 12.92
C TYR A 39 5.07 5.54 13.93
N ASN A 40 5.21 4.48 14.72
CA ASN A 40 4.29 4.17 15.83
C ASN A 40 4.27 5.32 16.85
N ASP A 41 5.44 5.81 17.27
CA ASP A 41 5.57 6.91 18.23
C ASP A 41 5.05 8.24 17.67
N MET A 42 5.13 8.45 16.36
CA MET A 42 4.53 9.60 15.68
C MET A 42 3.03 9.46 15.46
N GLY A 43 2.42 8.32 15.83
CA GLY A 43 0.99 8.08 15.72
C GLY A 43 0.52 7.77 14.30
N ALA A 44 1.29 7.06 13.48
CA ALA A 44 0.81 6.53 12.22
C ALA A 44 -0.41 5.62 12.45
N ASP A 45 -1.36 5.61 11.52
CA ASP A 45 -2.59 4.85 11.68
C ASP A 45 -2.43 3.38 11.26
N GLU A 46 -1.46 3.09 10.42
CA GLU A 46 -1.12 1.78 9.89
C GLU A 46 0.30 1.85 9.30
N LEU A 47 1.00 0.73 9.17
CA LEU A 47 2.29 0.63 8.49
C LEU A 47 2.19 -0.37 7.35
N CYS A 48 2.82 -0.07 6.22
CA CYS A 48 2.93 -0.99 5.09
C CYS A 48 4.38 -1.36 4.81
N PHE A 49 4.70 -2.66 4.77
CA PHE A 49 5.94 -3.19 4.23
C PHE A 49 5.70 -3.81 2.85
N LEU A 50 6.51 -3.45 1.88
CA LEU A 50 6.50 -4.04 0.54
C LEU A 50 7.86 -4.68 0.26
N ASP A 51 7.91 -6.01 0.20
CA ASP A 51 9.10 -6.73 -0.26
C ASP A 51 9.21 -6.61 -1.78
N ILE A 52 10.16 -5.78 -2.22
CA ILE A 52 10.39 -5.51 -3.64
C ILE A 52 11.33 -6.52 -4.31
N MET A 53 11.95 -7.40 -3.52
CA MET A 53 12.87 -8.45 -3.98
C MET A 53 12.35 -9.86 -3.68
N ALA A 54 11.03 -10.00 -3.49
CA ALA A 54 10.41 -11.24 -3.04
C ALA A 54 10.74 -12.43 -3.93
N THR A 55 11.75 -13.18 -3.53
CA THR A 55 12.10 -14.50 -4.02
C THR A 55 11.73 -15.56 -2.96
N GLU A 56 11.73 -16.84 -3.33
CA GLU A 56 11.45 -17.90 -2.35
C GLU A 56 12.47 -17.91 -1.20
N GLU A 57 13.72 -17.55 -1.48
CA GLU A 57 14.80 -17.52 -0.51
C GLU A 57 14.66 -16.41 0.54
N ASN A 58 13.97 -15.31 0.22
CA ASN A 58 13.84 -14.15 1.10
C ASN A 58 12.56 -14.16 1.98
N ARG A 59 11.66 -15.13 1.83
CA ARG A 59 10.40 -15.19 2.60
C ARG A 59 10.61 -15.30 4.11
N GLY A 60 11.61 -16.06 4.54
CA GLY A 60 11.95 -16.20 5.95
C GLY A 60 12.29 -14.85 6.60
N THR A 61 12.95 -13.98 5.86
CA THR A 61 13.31 -12.63 6.30
C THR A 61 12.08 -11.77 6.56
N MET A 62 11.04 -11.86 5.72
CA MET A 62 9.80 -11.09 5.91
C MET A 62 8.98 -11.60 7.09
N TYR A 63 8.98 -12.90 7.37
CA TYR A 63 8.30 -13.44 8.56
C TYR A 63 9.00 -12.99 9.85
N ASP A 64 10.33 -13.03 9.91
CA ASP A 64 11.11 -12.51 11.04
C ASP A 64 10.87 -11.01 11.23
N LEU A 65 10.90 -10.24 10.15
CA LEU A 65 10.62 -8.81 10.19
C LEU A 65 9.21 -8.51 10.71
N ALA A 66 8.20 -9.25 10.24
CA ALA A 66 6.83 -9.13 10.72
C ALA A 66 6.74 -9.36 12.22
N THR A 67 7.34 -10.45 12.72
CA THR A 67 7.34 -10.81 14.13
C THR A 67 8.01 -9.73 14.99
N ARG A 68 9.21 -9.31 14.64
CA ARG A 68 9.94 -8.27 15.36
C ARG A 68 9.20 -6.92 15.36
N THR A 69 8.54 -6.59 14.26
CA THR A 69 7.74 -5.35 14.18
C THR A 69 6.49 -5.45 15.03
N ALA A 70 5.76 -6.55 14.98
CA ALA A 70 4.55 -6.77 15.77
C ALA A 70 4.82 -6.83 17.28
N GLU A 71 6.01 -7.27 17.70
CA GLU A 71 6.45 -7.23 19.10
C GLU A 71 6.77 -5.81 19.60
N ALA A 72 7.16 -4.92 18.67
CA ALA A 72 7.61 -3.57 19.01
C ALA A 72 6.56 -2.47 18.75
N CYS A 73 5.58 -2.70 17.90
CA CYS A 73 4.61 -1.70 17.44
C CYS A 73 3.18 -2.19 17.59
N PHE A 74 2.25 -1.26 17.86
CA PHE A 74 0.84 -1.57 18.10
C PHE A 74 -0.10 -1.01 17.01
N MET A 75 0.43 -0.33 15.99
CA MET A 75 -0.34 0.06 14.82
C MET A 75 -0.51 -1.15 13.88
N PRO A 76 -1.64 -1.27 13.18
CA PRO A 76 -1.85 -2.34 12.20
C PRO A 76 -0.74 -2.41 11.15
N LEU A 77 -0.33 -3.64 10.84
CA LEU A 77 0.75 -3.94 9.90
C LEU A 77 0.21 -4.63 8.64
N THR A 78 0.41 -4.00 7.50
CA THR A 78 0.17 -4.60 6.17
C THR A 78 1.48 -5.06 5.56
N ILE A 79 1.53 -6.32 5.09
CA ILE A 79 2.70 -6.88 4.41
C ILE A 79 2.32 -7.29 2.99
N GLY A 80 3.10 -6.81 2.03
CA GLY A 80 3.00 -7.16 0.61
C GLY A 80 4.35 -7.57 0.03
N GLY A 81 4.29 -8.07 -1.21
CA GLY A 81 5.45 -8.60 -1.93
C GLY A 81 5.55 -10.12 -1.84
N GLY A 82 5.58 -10.78 -2.98
CA GLY A 82 5.78 -12.22 -3.10
C GLY A 82 4.66 -13.14 -2.57
N VAL A 83 3.55 -12.60 -2.10
CA VAL A 83 2.40 -13.38 -1.62
C VAL A 83 1.69 -14.04 -2.80
N ARG A 84 1.53 -15.37 -2.76
CA ARG A 84 0.98 -16.16 -3.86
C ARG A 84 -0.21 -17.03 -3.47
N THR A 85 -0.25 -17.49 -2.22
CA THR A 85 -1.21 -18.50 -1.77
C THR A 85 -1.79 -18.14 -0.40
N HIS A 86 -2.90 -18.79 -0.05
CA HIS A 86 -3.46 -18.69 1.30
C HIS A 86 -2.50 -19.23 2.41
N VAL A 87 -1.52 -20.05 2.04
CA VAL A 87 -0.49 -20.54 2.98
C VAL A 87 0.46 -19.39 3.35
N ASP A 88 0.86 -18.58 2.36
CA ASP A 88 1.67 -17.38 2.62
C ASP A 88 0.91 -16.40 3.53
N VAL A 89 -0.39 -16.18 3.26
CA VAL A 89 -1.25 -15.33 4.11
C VAL A 89 -1.27 -15.85 5.55
N ARG A 90 -1.52 -17.16 5.74
CA ARG A 90 -1.51 -17.76 7.08
C ARG A 90 -0.20 -17.52 7.80
N SER A 91 0.93 -17.70 7.12
CA SER A 91 2.26 -17.54 7.70
C SER A 91 2.54 -16.10 8.12
N LEU A 92 2.15 -15.12 7.29
CA LEU A 92 2.29 -13.69 7.59
C LEU A 92 1.38 -13.24 8.75
N LEU A 93 0.12 -13.69 8.77
CA LEU A 93 -0.79 -13.40 9.87
C LEU A 93 -0.31 -14.00 11.20
N LEU A 94 0.21 -15.24 11.18
CA LEU A 94 0.82 -15.85 12.36
C LEU A 94 2.11 -15.15 12.82
N ALA A 95 2.84 -14.54 11.90
CA ALA A 95 4.01 -13.72 12.20
C ALA A 95 3.67 -12.34 12.75
N GLY A 96 2.38 -11.95 12.78
CA GLY A 96 1.92 -10.70 13.38
C GLY A 96 1.44 -9.63 12.39
N ALA A 97 1.33 -9.94 11.10
CA ALA A 97 0.66 -9.04 10.16
C ALA A 97 -0.85 -8.99 10.43
N ASP A 98 -1.47 -7.82 10.32
CA ASP A 98 -2.93 -7.64 10.37
C ASP A 98 -3.56 -7.78 8.99
N LYS A 99 -2.82 -7.40 7.95
CA LYS A 99 -3.25 -7.47 6.56
C LYS A 99 -2.14 -8.00 5.66
N VAL A 100 -2.55 -8.65 4.60
CA VAL A 100 -1.64 -9.21 3.59
C VAL A 100 -2.06 -8.74 2.21
N SER A 101 -1.09 -8.26 1.42
CA SER A 101 -1.34 -7.67 0.11
C SER A 101 -0.92 -8.60 -1.03
N PHE A 102 -1.88 -8.91 -1.90
CA PHE A 102 -1.66 -9.61 -3.17
C PHE A 102 -1.50 -8.60 -4.31
N ASN A 103 -0.58 -8.87 -5.23
CA ASN A 103 -0.42 -8.13 -6.48
C ASN A 103 -0.43 -9.11 -7.66
N SER A 104 0.71 -9.49 -8.22
CA SER A 104 0.84 -10.31 -9.43
C SER A 104 0.11 -11.64 -9.37
N ALA A 105 0.01 -12.26 -8.20
CA ALA A 105 -0.72 -13.52 -8.03
C ALA A 105 -2.23 -13.32 -8.23
N ALA A 106 -2.81 -12.24 -7.69
CA ALA A 106 -4.22 -11.93 -7.87
C ALA A 106 -4.55 -11.54 -9.32
N VAL A 107 -3.61 -10.93 -10.04
CA VAL A 107 -3.77 -10.63 -11.47
C VAL A 107 -3.71 -11.91 -12.31
N ALA A 108 -2.84 -12.85 -11.97
CA ALA A 108 -2.72 -14.12 -12.67
C ALA A 108 -3.92 -15.06 -12.41
N ASP A 109 -4.39 -15.10 -11.17
CA ASP A 109 -5.54 -15.87 -10.74
C ASP A 109 -6.29 -15.15 -9.60
N PRO A 110 -7.38 -14.44 -9.91
CA PRO A 110 -8.15 -13.73 -8.89
C PRO A 110 -8.78 -14.62 -7.81
N ASP A 111 -8.90 -15.92 -8.04
CA ASP A 111 -9.49 -16.85 -7.07
C ASP A 111 -8.63 -17.04 -5.82
N VAL A 112 -7.34 -16.67 -5.86
CA VAL A 112 -6.48 -16.62 -4.65
C VAL A 112 -7.03 -15.66 -3.60
N LEU A 113 -7.68 -14.56 -4.02
CA LEU A 113 -8.35 -13.63 -3.11
C LEU A 113 -9.55 -14.30 -2.43
N THR A 114 -10.34 -15.05 -3.19
CA THR A 114 -11.51 -15.78 -2.67
C THR A 114 -11.09 -16.83 -1.65
N GLU A 115 -10.08 -17.62 -1.97
CA GLU A 115 -9.56 -18.64 -1.05
C GLU A 115 -9.05 -18.02 0.26
N ALA A 116 -8.29 -16.93 0.17
CA ALA A 116 -7.76 -16.24 1.33
C ALA A 116 -8.88 -15.58 2.15
N ALA A 117 -9.83 -14.89 1.51
CA ALA A 117 -10.95 -14.24 2.18
C ALA A 117 -11.88 -15.22 2.90
N LEU A 118 -12.17 -16.38 2.31
CA LEU A 118 -12.98 -17.42 2.94
C LEU A 118 -12.32 -18.03 4.19
N ARG A 119 -10.98 -18.06 4.24
CA ARG A 119 -10.23 -18.67 5.36
C ARG A 119 -9.95 -17.67 6.48
N PHE A 120 -9.64 -16.42 6.15
CA PHE A 120 -9.10 -15.44 7.09
C PHE A 120 -10.00 -14.20 7.25
N GLY A 121 -11.00 -14.04 6.40
CA GLY A 121 -11.86 -12.86 6.33
C GLY A 121 -11.31 -11.82 5.35
N SER A 122 -12.21 -11.15 4.63
CA SER A 122 -11.83 -10.13 3.63
C SER A 122 -11.07 -8.95 4.25
N GLN A 123 -11.32 -8.63 5.53
CA GLN A 123 -10.71 -7.47 6.22
C GLN A 123 -9.18 -7.54 6.29
N CYS A 124 -8.56 -8.72 6.19
CA CYS A 124 -7.11 -8.86 6.16
C CYS A 124 -6.54 -9.05 4.75
N ILE A 125 -7.37 -9.02 3.69
CA ILE A 125 -6.94 -9.23 2.31
C ILE A 125 -6.95 -7.90 1.55
N VAL A 126 -5.76 -7.44 1.18
CA VAL A 126 -5.55 -6.24 0.36
C VAL A 126 -5.21 -6.68 -1.07
N CYS A 127 -5.83 -6.08 -2.07
CA CYS A 127 -5.42 -6.22 -3.46
C CYS A 127 -4.60 -5.00 -3.90
N ALA A 128 -3.31 -5.17 -4.16
CA ALA A 128 -2.46 -4.12 -4.69
C ALA A 128 -2.59 -4.06 -6.23
N ILE A 129 -2.83 -2.86 -6.73
CA ILE A 129 -3.00 -2.55 -8.15
C ILE A 129 -1.98 -1.49 -8.54
N ASP A 130 -0.99 -1.88 -9.36
CA ASP A 130 -0.05 -0.96 -9.97
C ASP A 130 -0.58 -0.57 -11.35
N ALA A 131 -1.04 0.67 -11.49
CA ALA A 131 -1.72 1.14 -12.68
C ALA A 131 -0.93 2.24 -13.40
N LYS A 132 -0.91 2.18 -14.74
CA LYS A 132 -0.28 3.16 -15.62
C LYS A 132 -1.28 3.67 -16.64
N THR A 133 -1.26 4.97 -16.89
CA THR A 133 -2.08 5.61 -17.94
C THR A 133 -1.63 5.13 -19.32
N VAL A 134 -2.55 4.58 -20.09
CA VAL A 134 -2.32 4.16 -21.49
C VAL A 134 -3.03 5.09 -22.47
N GLU A 135 -4.16 5.64 -22.08
CA GLU A 135 -4.92 6.65 -22.84
C GLU A 135 -5.62 7.61 -21.84
N PRO A 136 -6.06 8.79 -22.25
CA PRO A 136 -6.84 9.66 -21.39
C PRO A 136 -8.07 8.95 -20.82
N GLY A 137 -8.14 8.84 -19.47
CA GLY A 137 -9.25 8.17 -18.78
C GLY A 137 -9.18 6.64 -18.79
N ARG A 138 -8.08 6.04 -19.23
CA ARG A 138 -7.87 4.59 -19.22
C ARG A 138 -6.52 4.22 -18.62
N TRP A 139 -6.53 3.24 -17.72
CA TRP A 139 -5.34 2.77 -17.01
C TRP A 139 -5.22 1.25 -17.12
N GLU A 140 -4.02 0.79 -17.39
CA GLU A 140 -3.68 -0.61 -17.50
C GLU A 140 -2.91 -1.06 -16.27
N ILE A 141 -3.18 -2.29 -15.79
CA ILE A 141 -2.46 -2.93 -14.70
C ILE A 141 -1.10 -3.44 -15.18
N PHE A 142 -0.11 -3.24 -14.35
CA PHE A 142 1.22 -3.81 -14.49
C PHE A 142 1.52 -4.78 -13.35
N THR A 143 2.35 -5.77 -13.62
CA THR A 143 2.78 -6.78 -12.65
C THR A 143 4.30 -6.87 -12.57
N HIS A 144 4.82 -7.69 -11.64
CA HIS A 144 6.25 -7.91 -11.45
C HIS A 144 7.03 -6.61 -11.19
N GLY A 145 6.53 -5.79 -10.24
CA GLY A 145 7.16 -4.51 -9.94
C GLY A 145 7.10 -3.52 -11.11
N GLY A 146 5.98 -3.48 -11.82
CA GLY A 146 5.77 -2.55 -12.93
C GLY A 146 6.43 -2.93 -14.25
N ARG A 147 6.99 -4.15 -14.36
CA ARG A 147 7.79 -4.57 -15.54
C ARG A 147 6.98 -5.21 -16.65
N ARG A 148 5.77 -5.71 -16.35
CA ARG A 148 4.91 -6.42 -17.31
C ARG A 148 3.55 -5.77 -17.43
N ALA A 149 3.26 -5.25 -18.60
CA ALA A 149 1.92 -4.84 -19.00
C ALA A 149 1.01 -6.08 -19.11
N THR A 150 -0.25 -5.98 -18.71
CA THR A 150 -1.18 -7.11 -18.68
C THR A 150 -2.30 -7.00 -19.71
N GLY A 151 -2.55 -5.82 -20.26
CA GLY A 151 -3.72 -5.52 -21.10
C GLY A 151 -5.02 -5.37 -20.31
N ILE A 152 -4.99 -5.52 -18.97
CA ILE A 152 -6.17 -5.51 -18.11
C ILE A 152 -6.44 -4.07 -17.67
N ASP A 153 -7.70 -3.62 -17.79
CA ASP A 153 -8.14 -2.33 -17.30
C ASP A 153 -8.16 -2.31 -15.76
N ALA A 154 -7.64 -1.24 -15.17
CA ALA A 154 -7.50 -1.11 -13.72
C ALA A 154 -8.84 -1.02 -12.98
N VAL A 155 -9.85 -0.38 -13.59
CA VAL A 155 -11.20 -0.23 -13.00
C VAL A 155 -11.94 -1.57 -13.04
N GLU A 156 -11.89 -2.28 -14.16
CA GLU A 156 -12.49 -3.60 -14.30
C GLU A 156 -11.86 -4.62 -13.33
N PHE A 157 -10.55 -4.55 -13.16
CA PHE A 157 -9.87 -5.43 -12.21
C PHE A 157 -10.18 -5.08 -10.75
N ALA A 158 -10.31 -3.80 -10.40
CA ALA A 158 -10.71 -3.39 -9.05
C ALA A 158 -12.10 -3.97 -8.68
N LEU A 159 -13.06 -3.94 -9.62
CA LEU A 159 -14.37 -4.58 -9.45
C LEU A 159 -14.22 -6.11 -9.29
N THR A 160 -13.36 -6.73 -10.08
CA THR A 160 -13.07 -8.16 -9.97
C THR A 160 -12.47 -8.50 -8.61
N ALA A 161 -11.47 -7.75 -8.14
CA ALA A 161 -10.83 -7.95 -6.85
C ALA A 161 -11.84 -7.85 -5.70
N GLN A 162 -12.72 -6.84 -5.72
CA GLN A 162 -13.80 -6.71 -4.75
C GLN A 162 -14.74 -7.93 -4.80
N ALA A 163 -15.19 -8.34 -5.98
CA ALA A 163 -16.09 -9.48 -6.15
C ALA A 163 -15.45 -10.81 -5.69
N LYS A 164 -14.11 -10.91 -5.77
CA LYS A 164 -13.32 -12.05 -5.33
C LYS A 164 -12.95 -12.01 -3.85
N GLY A 165 -13.39 -11.00 -3.10
CA GLY A 165 -13.28 -10.95 -1.65
C GLY A 165 -12.12 -10.12 -1.10
N ALA A 166 -11.46 -9.29 -1.90
CA ALA A 166 -10.58 -8.26 -1.37
C ALA A 166 -11.37 -7.33 -0.45
N GLY A 167 -10.84 -7.05 0.73
CA GLY A 167 -11.44 -6.12 1.69
C GLY A 167 -10.96 -4.70 1.52
N GLU A 168 -9.87 -4.50 0.77
CA GLU A 168 -9.26 -3.19 0.53
C GLU A 168 -8.42 -3.21 -0.75
N ILE A 169 -8.30 -2.07 -1.42
CA ILE A 169 -7.42 -1.88 -2.59
C ILE A 169 -6.28 -0.94 -2.21
N LEU A 170 -5.04 -1.35 -2.47
CA LEU A 170 -3.87 -0.48 -2.49
C LEU A 170 -3.58 -0.08 -3.93
N LEU A 171 -3.92 1.16 -4.29
CA LEU A 171 -3.83 1.67 -5.65
C LEU A 171 -2.57 2.53 -5.83
N THR A 172 -1.60 2.04 -6.59
CA THR A 172 -0.38 2.79 -6.91
C THR A 172 -0.42 3.29 -8.36
N SER A 173 -0.31 4.62 -8.54
CA SER A 173 -0.09 5.19 -9.86
C SER A 173 1.39 5.15 -10.22
N MET A 174 1.75 4.32 -11.20
CA MET A 174 3.12 4.22 -11.70
C MET A 174 3.61 5.51 -12.36
N ASP A 175 2.70 6.28 -12.97
CA ASP A 175 3.04 7.57 -13.61
C ASP A 175 3.43 8.63 -12.58
N ARG A 176 3.01 8.46 -11.34
CA ARG A 176 3.22 9.42 -10.25
C ARG A 176 4.24 8.96 -9.23
N ASP A 177 4.48 7.66 -9.11
CA ASP A 177 5.37 7.13 -8.09
C ASP A 177 6.78 7.71 -8.21
N GLY A 178 7.32 8.19 -7.09
CA GLY A 178 8.62 8.86 -6.99
C GLY A 178 8.66 10.31 -7.53
N THR A 179 7.65 10.80 -8.24
CA THR A 179 7.68 12.12 -8.92
C THR A 179 7.45 13.32 -8.00
N LYS A 180 6.84 13.11 -6.82
CA LYS A 180 6.39 14.16 -5.89
C LYS A 180 5.36 15.15 -6.47
N ALA A 181 4.69 14.79 -7.58
CA ALA A 181 3.74 15.64 -8.30
C ALA A 181 2.26 15.45 -7.89
N GLY A 182 2.03 14.73 -6.79
CA GLY A 182 0.70 14.38 -6.27
C GLY A 182 0.16 13.08 -6.84
N PHE A 183 -0.92 12.57 -6.22
CA PHE A 183 -1.63 11.38 -6.67
C PHE A 183 -2.19 11.55 -8.09
N ASN A 184 -2.41 10.45 -8.78
CA ASN A 184 -3.23 10.44 -10.00
C ASN A 184 -4.71 10.51 -9.60
N LEU A 185 -5.21 11.73 -9.37
CA LEU A 185 -6.57 11.94 -8.90
C LEU A 185 -7.64 11.38 -9.84
N PRO A 186 -7.53 11.49 -11.18
CA PRO A 186 -8.48 10.85 -12.08
C PRO A 186 -8.54 9.33 -11.92
N LEU A 187 -7.40 8.66 -11.82
CA LEU A 187 -7.32 7.21 -11.58
C LEU A 187 -7.93 6.86 -10.21
N THR A 188 -7.50 7.56 -9.15
CA THR A 188 -8.00 7.30 -7.80
C THR A 188 -9.53 7.46 -7.75
N LYS A 189 -10.05 8.54 -8.35
CA LYS A 189 -11.50 8.80 -8.40
C LYS A 189 -12.25 7.73 -9.19
N ALA A 190 -11.73 7.30 -10.34
CA ALA A 190 -12.37 6.25 -11.14
C ALA A 190 -12.51 4.94 -10.37
N ILE A 191 -11.47 4.55 -9.61
CA ILE A 191 -11.51 3.34 -8.77
C ILE A 191 -12.46 3.54 -7.58
N THR A 192 -12.35 4.66 -6.84
CA THR A 192 -13.19 4.90 -5.65
C THR A 192 -14.67 5.02 -5.97
N ASP A 193 -15.03 5.47 -7.17
CA ASP A 193 -16.43 5.52 -7.64
C ASP A 193 -16.93 4.13 -8.07
N ALA A 194 -16.04 3.25 -8.52
CA ALA A 194 -16.43 1.94 -9.01
C ALA A 194 -16.62 0.90 -7.88
N VAL A 195 -15.81 0.96 -6.83
CA VAL A 195 -15.85 -0.04 -5.74
C VAL A 195 -16.47 0.51 -4.47
N SER A 196 -16.97 -0.39 -3.61
CA SER A 196 -17.52 -0.05 -2.29
C SER A 196 -16.56 -0.35 -1.13
N ILE A 197 -15.47 -1.04 -1.39
CA ILE A 197 -14.41 -1.32 -0.41
C ILE A 197 -13.45 -0.15 -0.30
N PRO A 198 -12.75 0.02 0.85
CA PRO A 198 -11.74 1.06 1.01
C PRO A 198 -10.67 1.05 -0.07
N VAL A 199 -10.22 2.24 -0.47
CA VAL A 199 -9.10 2.42 -1.40
C VAL A 199 -8.02 3.26 -0.72
N ILE A 200 -6.79 2.76 -0.75
CA ILE A 200 -5.58 3.45 -0.31
C ILE A 200 -4.95 4.09 -1.55
N ALA A 201 -4.83 5.41 -1.57
CA ALA A 201 -4.11 6.11 -2.65
C ALA A 201 -2.61 6.06 -2.41
N SER A 202 -1.84 5.67 -3.42
CA SER A 202 -0.38 5.53 -3.41
C SER A 202 0.27 6.09 -4.67
N GLY A 203 1.52 6.58 -4.51
CA GLY A 203 2.36 7.10 -5.58
C GLY A 203 2.22 8.60 -5.84
N GLY A 204 3.34 9.33 -5.69
CA GLY A 204 3.45 10.73 -6.09
C GLY A 204 3.36 11.78 -4.99
N VAL A 205 3.22 11.41 -3.74
CA VAL A 205 3.10 12.39 -2.64
C VAL A 205 4.40 13.19 -2.47
N GLY A 206 4.29 14.53 -2.53
CA GLY A 206 5.40 15.45 -2.35
C GLY A 206 5.12 16.56 -1.33
N THR A 207 3.85 16.89 -1.10
CA THR A 207 3.40 17.91 -0.16
C THR A 207 2.24 17.40 0.70
N LEU A 208 1.92 18.12 1.79
CA LEU A 208 0.78 17.80 2.64
C LEU A 208 -0.56 18.02 1.92
N ASP A 209 -0.63 18.99 1.00
CA ASP A 209 -1.84 19.22 0.18
C ASP A 209 -2.18 18.02 -0.68
N HIS A 210 -1.20 17.28 -1.18
CA HIS A 210 -1.45 16.07 -1.94
C HIS A 210 -2.22 15.01 -1.12
N LEU A 211 -1.96 14.91 0.20
CA LEU A 211 -2.70 14.01 1.10
C LEU A 211 -4.17 14.42 1.18
N VAL A 212 -4.43 15.73 1.34
CA VAL A 212 -5.80 16.28 1.34
C VAL A 212 -6.51 16.01 0.01
N GLU A 213 -5.84 16.25 -1.11
CA GLU A 213 -6.41 16.04 -2.44
C GLU A 213 -6.73 14.57 -2.72
N GLY A 214 -5.89 13.64 -2.28
CA GLY A 214 -6.15 12.21 -2.40
C GLY A 214 -7.47 11.78 -1.78
N VAL A 215 -7.84 12.39 -0.66
CA VAL A 215 -9.10 12.14 0.04
C VAL A 215 -10.25 12.95 -0.54
N THR A 216 -10.10 14.28 -0.62
CA THR A 216 -11.23 15.17 -0.97
C THR A 216 -11.61 15.13 -2.45
N LYS A 217 -10.61 14.97 -3.33
CA LYS A 217 -10.80 14.91 -4.79
C LYS A 217 -10.75 13.47 -5.30
N GLY A 218 -9.85 12.64 -4.76
CA GLY A 218 -9.71 11.25 -5.15
C GLY A 218 -10.71 10.31 -4.51
N GLY A 219 -11.32 10.67 -3.37
CA GLY A 219 -12.24 9.82 -2.63
C GLY A 219 -11.57 8.69 -1.84
N ALA A 220 -10.25 8.71 -1.68
CA ALA A 220 -9.53 7.67 -0.97
C ALA A 220 -9.88 7.61 0.53
N SER A 221 -9.95 6.41 1.09
CA SER A 221 -10.18 6.15 2.52
C SER A 221 -8.89 6.19 3.35
N ALA A 222 -7.76 6.09 2.67
CA ALA A 222 -6.43 6.18 3.25
C ALA A 222 -5.44 6.73 2.22
N VAL A 223 -4.35 7.31 2.72
CA VAL A 223 -3.25 7.84 1.92
C VAL A 223 -1.94 7.17 2.35
N LEU A 224 -1.23 6.62 1.39
CA LEU A 224 0.05 5.97 1.60
C LEU A 224 1.17 6.85 1.05
N ALA A 225 2.19 7.10 1.86
CA ALA A 225 3.35 7.88 1.47
C ALA A 225 4.64 7.29 2.06
N ALA A 226 5.73 7.40 1.31
CA ALA A 226 7.04 6.90 1.70
C ALA A 226 8.02 8.06 1.91
N SER A 227 8.49 8.68 0.83
CA SER A 227 9.63 9.60 0.83
C SER A 227 9.46 10.82 1.72
N ILE A 228 8.26 11.42 1.78
CA ILE A 228 8.02 12.63 2.58
C ILE A 228 8.20 12.39 4.08
N PHE A 229 7.85 11.17 4.55
CA PHE A 229 8.02 10.75 5.94
C PHE A 229 9.41 10.18 6.19
N HIS A 230 9.89 9.33 5.28
CA HIS A 230 11.15 8.63 5.44
C HIS A 230 12.35 9.58 5.48
N PHE A 231 12.38 10.61 4.62
CA PHE A 231 13.42 11.63 4.62
C PHE A 231 13.16 12.80 5.58
N GLY A 232 12.11 12.72 6.43
CA GLY A 232 11.80 13.73 7.41
C GLY A 232 11.38 15.08 6.82
N THR A 233 10.91 15.13 5.58
CA THR A 233 10.36 16.36 4.99
C THR A 233 9.15 16.82 5.78
N TYR A 234 8.31 15.89 6.20
CA TYR A 234 7.17 16.11 7.10
C TYR A 234 7.09 14.98 8.12
N THR A 235 6.47 15.25 9.27
CA THR A 235 6.14 14.25 10.28
C THR A 235 4.68 13.82 10.16
N ILE A 236 4.33 12.65 10.72
CA ILE A 236 2.93 12.18 10.78
C ILE A 236 2.02 13.18 11.52
N PRO A 237 2.41 13.74 12.69
CA PRO A 237 1.61 14.77 13.36
C PRO A 237 1.36 16.00 12.49
N GLN A 238 2.36 16.48 11.72
CA GLN A 238 2.18 17.59 10.79
C GLN A 238 1.18 17.26 9.69
N ALA A 239 1.26 16.05 9.13
CA ALA A 239 0.32 15.59 8.12
C ALA A 239 -1.12 15.52 8.67
N LYS A 240 -1.30 14.95 9.86
CA LYS A 240 -2.61 14.89 10.53
C LYS A 240 -3.17 16.27 10.83
N ALA A 241 -2.38 17.16 11.39
CA ALA A 241 -2.80 18.53 11.68
C ALA A 241 -3.22 19.29 10.40
N HIS A 242 -2.45 19.12 9.31
CA HIS A 242 -2.77 19.76 8.03
C HIS A 242 -4.07 19.23 7.43
N MET A 243 -4.26 17.90 7.45
CA MET A 243 -5.48 17.25 6.94
C MET A 243 -6.71 17.64 7.79
N ASP A 244 -6.58 17.69 9.11
CA ASP A 244 -7.66 18.10 10.01
C ASP A 244 -8.06 19.57 9.77
N ALA A 245 -7.08 20.47 9.63
CA ALA A 245 -7.32 21.87 9.29
C ALA A 245 -8.02 22.06 7.94
N ALA A 246 -7.82 21.13 6.99
CA ALA A 246 -8.51 21.07 5.71
C ALA A 246 -9.90 20.40 5.78
N GLY A 247 -10.36 19.98 6.97
CA GLY A 247 -11.65 19.34 7.19
C GLY A 247 -11.68 17.85 6.87
N VAL A 248 -10.53 17.21 6.65
CA VAL A 248 -10.43 15.76 6.47
C VAL A 248 -10.44 15.08 7.86
N PRO A 249 -11.38 14.16 8.13
CA PRO A 249 -11.45 13.50 9.43
C PRO A 249 -10.27 12.53 9.61
N VAL A 250 -9.31 12.88 10.47
CA VAL A 250 -8.15 12.06 10.85
C VAL A 250 -8.18 11.73 12.35
N ARG A 251 -7.39 10.75 12.77
CA ARG A 251 -7.15 10.44 14.18
C ARG A 251 -5.98 11.30 14.65
N LEU A 252 -6.22 12.23 15.56
CA LEU A 252 -5.19 13.07 16.22
C LEU A 252 -4.59 12.33 17.39
#